data_e215160c52a7b49c95df5a058aee2e64
#
_entry.id   e215160c52a7b49c95df5a058aee2e64
#
_cell.length_a   1.000
_cell.length_b   1.000
_cell.length_c   1.000
_cell.angle_alpha   90.00
_cell.angle_beta   90.00
_cell.angle_gamma   90.00
#
_symmetry.space_group_name_H-M   'P 1'
#
loop_
_entity.id
_entity.type
_entity.pdbx_description
1 polymer ?
#
loop_
_entity_poly.entity_id
_entity_poly.type
_entity_poly.pdbx_seq_one_letter_code
_entity_poly.pdbx_strand_id
1 'polypeptide(L)'
;MKFSYKVAPNYAAKQSTTGIMLELSLALVVVTVASAIWYGMTYGTAVGVRVVLLSLASVVTALCTETLYLLARKKKDIAKELLHSYGWVTGLIIPLITRINVSFYAIIIATAIAILFGKMLFGGFGQNIFNPAAFAEAMIMNSFSASVAADIQTGATPLAVLKSYGWVVEGSALHEVLDQFGNLSGMFFGNYQSVIGGSCALLLILVAVYLIARRIIDYRLTVTYILTVFVVSLIVGLIHGAGFEYAIVNV
;
A
#
# COMPACT_ATOMS: atom_id res chain seq x y z
N MET A 1 -42.44 11.07 -37.15
CA MET A 1 -41.66 10.74 -35.94
C MET A 1 -40.20 10.75 -36.31
N LYS A 2 -39.37 11.59 -35.64
CA LYS A 2 -37.90 11.55 -35.79
C LYS A 2 -37.35 10.59 -34.76
N PHE A 3 -36.82 9.46 -35.21
CA PHE A 3 -36.10 8.54 -34.31
C PHE A 3 -34.74 9.11 -34.00
N SER A 4 -34.44 9.28 -32.69
CA SER A 4 -33.12 9.71 -32.21
C SER A 4 -32.32 8.46 -31.83
N TYR A 5 -31.28 8.15 -32.59
CA TYR A 5 -30.34 7.08 -32.29
C TYR A 5 -29.20 7.64 -31.42
N LYS A 6 -29.00 7.09 -30.24
CA LYS A 6 -27.83 7.36 -29.42
C LYS A 6 -27.03 6.07 -29.20
N VAL A 7 -25.73 6.15 -29.37
CA VAL A 7 -24.83 5.02 -29.11
C VAL A 7 -24.82 4.72 -27.62
N ALA A 8 -24.96 3.43 -27.27
CA ALA A 8 -24.82 2.98 -25.89
C ALA A 8 -23.38 3.25 -25.36
N PRO A 9 -23.22 3.50 -24.03
CA PRO A 9 -24.25 3.42 -22.99
C PRO A 9 -25.12 4.68 -22.89
N ASN A 10 -26.44 4.49 -22.76
CA ASN A 10 -27.40 5.58 -22.58
C ASN A 10 -27.33 6.22 -21.18
N TYR A 11 -26.62 5.64 -20.27
CA TYR A 11 -26.40 6.12 -18.89
C TYR A 11 -24.91 6.25 -18.59
N ALA A 12 -24.48 7.44 -18.20
CA ALA A 12 -23.13 7.70 -17.73
C ALA A 12 -23.19 8.00 -16.22
N ALA A 13 -22.40 7.30 -15.43
CA ALA A 13 -22.22 7.61 -14.02
C ALA A 13 -21.58 9.00 -13.85
N LYS A 14 -21.91 9.69 -12.74
CA LYS A 14 -21.31 11.00 -12.43
C LYS A 14 -19.80 10.93 -12.19
N GLN A 15 -19.31 9.78 -11.74
CA GLN A 15 -17.89 9.52 -11.52
C GLN A 15 -17.25 8.89 -12.75
N SER A 16 -16.16 9.46 -13.23
CA SER A 16 -15.34 8.88 -14.29
C SER A 16 -14.17 8.09 -13.69
N THR A 17 -13.70 7.06 -14.39
CA THR A 17 -12.52 6.28 -14.00
C THR A 17 -11.30 7.19 -13.78
N THR A 18 -11.12 8.18 -14.66
CA THR A 18 -10.03 9.16 -14.53
C THR A 18 -10.15 9.98 -13.24
N GLY A 19 -11.35 10.43 -12.88
CA GLY A 19 -11.59 11.16 -11.64
C GLY A 19 -11.25 10.31 -10.40
N ILE A 20 -11.72 9.06 -10.38
CA ILE A 20 -11.41 8.11 -9.30
C ILE A 20 -9.89 7.90 -9.17
N MET A 21 -9.18 7.68 -10.27
CA MET A 21 -7.75 7.43 -10.26
C MET A 21 -6.93 8.67 -9.86
N LEU A 22 -7.38 9.87 -10.21
CA LEU A 22 -6.74 11.12 -9.77
C LEU A 22 -6.94 11.36 -8.27
N GLU A 23 -8.14 11.18 -7.75
CA GLU A 23 -8.40 11.31 -6.31
C GLU A 23 -7.63 10.26 -5.50
N LEU A 24 -7.55 9.02 -5.99
CA LEU A 24 -6.72 7.98 -5.38
C LEU A 24 -5.24 8.35 -5.41
N SER A 25 -4.73 8.88 -6.54
CA SER A 25 -3.35 9.35 -6.65
C SER A 25 -3.04 10.46 -5.65
N LEU A 26 -3.95 11.41 -5.48
CA LEU A 26 -3.82 12.50 -4.50
C LEU A 26 -3.75 11.94 -3.07
N ALA A 27 -4.61 11.00 -2.73
CA ALA A 27 -4.60 10.33 -1.43
C ALA A 27 -3.26 9.61 -1.19
N LEU A 28 -2.72 8.87 -2.18
CA LEU A 28 -1.43 8.19 -2.09
C LEU A 28 -0.26 9.17 -1.94
N VAL A 29 -0.29 10.31 -2.63
CA VAL A 29 0.72 11.37 -2.47
C VAL A 29 0.67 11.96 -1.07
N VAL A 30 -0.53 12.21 -0.51
CA VAL A 30 -0.68 12.67 0.88
C VAL A 30 -0.06 11.68 1.86
N VAL A 31 -0.34 10.38 1.70
CA VAL A 31 0.27 9.33 2.53
C VAL A 31 1.80 9.32 2.38
N THR A 32 2.31 9.41 1.14
CA THR A 32 3.75 9.43 0.87
C THR A 32 4.44 10.62 1.55
N VAL A 33 3.88 11.83 1.43
CA VAL A 33 4.42 13.04 2.04
C VAL A 33 4.38 12.95 3.57
N ALA A 34 3.26 12.51 4.13
CA ALA A 34 3.13 12.35 5.58
C ALA A 34 4.11 11.30 6.13
N SER A 35 4.28 10.17 5.42
CA SER A 35 5.28 9.17 5.78
C SER A 35 6.70 9.74 5.69
N ALA A 36 7.02 10.52 4.64
CA ALA A 36 8.32 11.15 4.51
C ALA A 36 8.61 12.13 5.66
N ILE A 37 7.62 12.91 6.08
CA ILE A 37 7.73 13.83 7.23
C ILE A 37 7.93 13.01 8.51
N TRP A 38 7.12 11.98 8.74
CA TRP A 38 7.21 11.15 9.93
C TRP A 38 8.57 10.46 10.05
N TYR A 39 9.04 9.80 8.98
CA TYR A 39 10.37 9.18 8.95
C TYR A 39 11.49 10.21 9.08
N GLY A 40 11.32 11.40 8.51
CA GLY A 40 12.27 12.50 8.61
C GLY A 40 12.39 13.05 10.03
N MET A 41 11.31 13.11 10.78
CA MET A 41 11.29 13.58 12.18
C MET A 41 11.81 12.50 13.14
N THR A 42 11.50 11.22 12.88
CA THR A 42 11.82 10.11 13.79
C THR A 42 13.26 9.59 13.59
N TYR A 43 13.70 9.45 12.34
CA TYR A 43 14.98 8.80 11.98
C TYR A 43 15.96 9.73 11.27
N GLY A 44 15.61 10.98 11.10
CA GLY A 44 16.44 12.00 10.45
C GLY A 44 16.04 12.30 9.01
N THR A 45 16.36 13.51 8.56
CA THR A 45 15.94 14.06 7.26
C THR A 45 16.37 13.19 6.06
N ALA A 46 17.51 12.53 6.13
CA ALA A 46 18.00 11.64 5.08
C ALA A 46 17.04 10.45 4.85
N VAL A 47 16.43 9.90 5.91
CA VAL A 47 15.46 8.80 5.81
C VAL A 47 14.14 9.29 5.23
N GLY A 48 13.68 10.48 5.62
CA GLY A 48 12.50 11.10 5.01
C GLY A 48 12.67 11.36 3.51
N VAL A 49 13.82 11.89 3.10
CA VAL A 49 14.16 12.06 1.68
C VAL A 49 14.19 10.72 0.94
N ARG A 50 14.68 9.65 1.58
CA ARG A 50 14.70 8.31 0.99
C ARG A 50 13.29 7.80 0.66
N VAL A 51 12.27 8.07 1.50
CA VAL A 51 10.86 7.73 1.20
C VAL A 51 10.43 8.35 -0.14
N VAL A 52 10.72 9.63 -0.32
CA VAL A 52 10.40 10.36 -1.57
C VAL A 52 11.15 9.77 -2.76
N LEU A 53 12.44 9.50 -2.60
CA LEU A 53 13.28 8.95 -3.67
C LEU A 53 12.84 7.53 -4.08
N LEU A 54 12.48 6.66 -3.13
CA LEU A 54 11.94 5.33 -3.42
C LEU A 54 10.61 5.43 -4.19
N SER A 55 9.75 6.35 -3.79
CA SER A 55 8.46 6.58 -4.45
C SER A 55 8.65 7.11 -5.88
N LEU A 56 9.55 8.07 -6.08
CA LEU A 56 9.90 8.57 -7.40
C LEU A 56 10.54 7.49 -8.29
N ALA A 57 11.47 6.72 -7.75
CA ALA A 57 12.12 5.62 -8.49
C ALA A 57 11.09 4.59 -8.97
N SER A 58 10.15 4.20 -8.10
CA SER A 58 9.08 3.27 -8.46
C SER A 58 8.13 3.84 -9.53
N VAL A 59 7.68 5.09 -9.38
CA VAL A 59 6.80 5.75 -10.36
C VAL A 59 7.48 5.89 -11.71
N VAL A 60 8.72 6.38 -11.74
CA VAL A 60 9.51 6.51 -12.99
C VAL A 60 9.69 5.15 -13.65
N THR A 61 10.04 4.12 -12.88
CA THR A 61 10.19 2.76 -13.40
C THR A 61 8.88 2.23 -13.97
N ALA A 62 7.75 2.43 -13.30
CA ALA A 62 6.45 2.01 -13.79
C ALA A 62 6.12 2.67 -15.13
N LEU A 63 6.28 3.99 -15.25
CA LEU A 63 6.03 4.74 -16.47
C LEU A 63 7.00 4.35 -17.60
N CYS A 64 8.28 4.17 -17.30
CA CYS A 64 9.27 3.71 -18.29
C CYS A 64 8.94 2.31 -18.81
N THR A 65 8.58 1.38 -17.94
CA THR A 65 8.23 0.01 -18.32
C THR A 65 6.99 -0.03 -19.22
N GLU A 66 5.93 0.73 -18.86
CA GLU A 66 4.74 0.85 -19.71
C GLU A 66 5.06 1.48 -21.06
N THR A 67 5.87 2.56 -21.07
CA THR A 67 6.28 3.24 -22.29
C THR A 67 7.08 2.30 -23.21
N LEU A 68 8.05 1.56 -22.69
CA LEU A 68 8.84 0.58 -23.45
C LEU A 68 7.96 -0.53 -24.04
N TYR A 69 6.99 -1.03 -23.25
CA TYR A 69 6.05 -2.03 -23.74
C TYR A 69 5.17 -1.50 -24.87
N LEU A 70 4.62 -0.28 -24.72
CA LEU A 70 3.78 0.35 -25.75
C LEU A 70 4.56 0.63 -27.04
N LEU A 71 5.83 1.05 -26.91
CA LEU A 71 6.77 1.21 -28.04
C LEU A 71 7.01 -0.12 -28.76
N ALA A 72 7.29 -1.19 -28.01
CA ALA A 72 7.49 -2.53 -28.57
C ALA A 72 6.25 -3.04 -29.32
N ARG A 73 5.06 -2.67 -28.83
CA ARG A 73 3.76 -2.96 -29.47
C ARG A 73 3.42 -2.01 -30.62
N LYS A 74 4.28 -1.05 -30.94
CA LYS A 74 4.09 -0.06 -32.01
C LYS A 74 2.76 0.70 -31.92
N LYS A 75 2.32 1.04 -30.70
CA LYS A 75 1.11 1.85 -30.48
C LYS A 75 1.33 3.28 -31.01
N LYS A 76 0.30 3.85 -31.67
CA LYS A 76 0.40 5.18 -32.30
C LYS A 76 0.36 6.33 -31.28
N ASP A 77 -0.50 6.23 -30.24
CA ASP A 77 -0.76 7.31 -29.28
C ASP A 77 -0.26 6.92 -27.89
N ILE A 78 1.06 6.80 -27.71
CA ILE A 78 1.70 6.35 -26.46
C ILE A 78 1.29 7.22 -25.27
N ALA A 79 1.28 8.55 -25.42
CA ALA A 79 0.94 9.46 -24.34
C ALA A 79 -0.51 9.28 -23.86
N LYS A 80 -1.45 9.07 -24.78
CA LYS A 80 -2.85 8.82 -24.45
C LYS A 80 -3.04 7.46 -23.77
N GLU A 81 -2.39 6.42 -24.27
CA GLU A 81 -2.44 5.08 -23.68
C GLU A 81 -1.85 5.08 -22.27
N LEU A 82 -0.72 5.77 -22.07
CA LEU A 82 -0.06 5.91 -20.77
C LEU A 82 -0.95 6.61 -19.73
N LEU A 83 -1.61 7.70 -20.14
CA LEU A 83 -2.55 8.43 -19.27
C LEU A 83 -3.77 7.58 -18.87
N HIS A 84 -4.20 6.64 -19.70
CA HIS A 84 -5.33 5.75 -19.39
C HIS A 84 -4.89 4.42 -18.73
N SER A 85 -3.60 4.17 -18.68
CA SER A 85 -3.04 2.99 -18.02
C SER A 85 -2.91 3.17 -16.50
N TYR A 86 -2.79 4.40 -16.00
CA TYR A 86 -2.63 4.72 -14.57
C TYR A 86 -1.47 3.96 -13.90
N GLY A 87 -0.36 3.74 -14.61
CA GLY A 87 0.82 3.03 -14.09
C GLY A 87 1.45 3.70 -12.89
N TRP A 88 1.37 5.03 -12.83
CA TRP A 88 1.87 5.81 -11.69
C TRP A 88 1.17 5.48 -10.37
N VAL A 89 -0.12 5.08 -10.39
CA VAL A 89 -0.85 4.65 -9.18
C VAL A 89 -0.19 3.40 -8.61
N THR A 90 0.09 2.41 -9.45
CA THR A 90 0.82 1.20 -9.04
C THR A 90 2.22 1.56 -8.52
N GLY A 91 2.93 2.46 -9.23
CA GLY A 91 4.23 2.96 -8.82
C GLY A 91 4.22 3.69 -7.48
N LEU A 92 3.14 4.37 -7.10
CA LEU A 92 2.97 5.00 -5.78
C LEU A 92 2.65 3.98 -4.68
N ILE A 93 1.86 2.94 -4.99
CA ILE A 93 1.47 1.93 -4.00
C ILE A 93 2.66 1.05 -3.60
N ILE A 94 3.50 0.61 -4.54
CA ILE A 94 4.62 -0.32 -4.29
C ILE A 94 5.52 0.16 -3.13
N PRO A 95 6.09 1.37 -3.15
CA PRO A 95 6.94 1.82 -2.05
C PRO A 95 6.18 1.94 -0.73
N LEU A 96 4.89 2.30 -0.75
CA LEU A 96 4.10 2.45 0.46
C LEU A 96 3.84 1.13 1.19
N ILE A 97 3.78 0.01 0.48
CA ILE A 97 3.63 -1.33 1.08
C ILE A 97 4.96 -2.00 1.40
N THR A 98 6.08 -1.40 1.00
CA THR A 98 7.44 -1.92 1.18
C THR A 98 8.09 -1.30 2.43
N ARG A 99 9.13 -1.93 2.96
CA ARG A 99 9.91 -1.40 4.09
C ARG A 99 10.88 -0.31 3.64
N ILE A 100 11.20 0.63 4.53
CA ILE A 100 12.10 1.76 4.25
C ILE A 100 13.54 1.34 3.91
N ASN A 101 13.99 0.20 4.39
CA ASN A 101 15.34 -0.32 4.17
C ASN A 101 15.52 -1.08 2.85
N VAL A 102 14.49 -1.18 2.00
CA VAL A 102 14.62 -1.82 0.68
C VAL A 102 15.64 -1.10 -0.20
N SER A 103 16.46 -1.83 -0.94
CA SER A 103 17.42 -1.25 -1.88
C SER A 103 16.73 -0.69 -3.12
N PHE A 104 17.27 0.40 -3.68
CA PHE A 104 16.72 1.02 -4.89
C PHE A 104 16.65 0.07 -6.08
N TYR A 105 17.67 -0.77 -6.29
CA TYR A 105 17.65 -1.73 -7.39
C TYR A 105 16.54 -2.78 -7.22
N ALA A 106 16.26 -3.22 -5.99
CA ALA A 106 15.22 -4.20 -5.72
C ALA A 106 13.83 -3.64 -6.06
N ILE A 107 13.52 -2.41 -5.64
CA ILE A 107 12.24 -1.77 -5.94
C ILE A 107 12.10 -1.48 -7.44
N ILE A 108 13.18 -1.08 -8.13
CA ILE A 108 13.19 -0.85 -9.58
C ILE A 108 12.89 -2.15 -10.33
N ILE A 109 13.63 -3.22 -10.04
CA ILE A 109 13.45 -4.51 -10.74
C ILE A 109 12.04 -5.09 -10.43
N ALA A 110 11.63 -5.10 -9.17
CA ALA A 110 10.32 -5.61 -8.78
C ALA A 110 9.18 -4.81 -9.43
N THR A 111 9.28 -3.48 -9.47
CA THR A 111 8.28 -2.63 -10.14
C THR A 111 8.23 -2.91 -11.64
N ALA A 112 9.37 -3.00 -12.31
CA ALA A 112 9.43 -3.28 -13.76
C ALA A 112 8.78 -4.62 -14.08
N ILE A 113 9.12 -5.68 -13.34
CA ILE A 113 8.56 -7.01 -13.52
C ILE A 113 7.06 -7.03 -13.18
N ALA A 114 6.64 -6.38 -12.11
CA ALA A 114 5.25 -6.33 -11.70
C ALA A 114 4.36 -5.59 -12.72
N ILE A 115 4.83 -4.48 -13.27
CA ILE A 115 4.13 -3.76 -14.33
C ILE A 115 4.06 -4.61 -15.61
N LEU A 116 5.17 -5.21 -16.02
CA LEU A 116 5.21 -6.00 -17.24
C LEU A 116 4.34 -7.26 -17.10
N PHE A 117 4.65 -8.12 -16.14
CA PHE A 117 4.00 -9.43 -15.96
C PHE A 117 2.69 -9.38 -15.16
N GLY A 118 2.50 -8.40 -14.27
CA GLY A 118 1.26 -8.27 -13.51
C GLY A 118 0.17 -7.49 -14.23
N LYS A 119 0.55 -6.63 -15.22
CA LYS A 119 -0.40 -5.71 -15.84
C LYS A 119 -0.35 -5.73 -17.37
N MET A 120 0.80 -5.40 -17.99
CA MET A 120 0.86 -5.10 -19.42
C MET A 120 0.68 -6.34 -20.30
N LEU A 121 1.19 -7.50 -19.91
CA LEU A 121 1.05 -8.74 -20.68
C LEU A 121 -0.38 -9.27 -20.70
N PHE A 122 -1.20 -8.93 -19.71
CA PHE A 122 -2.60 -9.34 -19.63
C PHE A 122 -3.56 -8.38 -20.36
N GLY A 123 -3.07 -7.25 -20.89
CA GLY A 123 -3.89 -6.30 -21.64
C GLY A 123 -3.96 -4.89 -21.04
N GLY A 124 -3.26 -4.62 -19.94
CA GLY A 124 -3.17 -3.31 -19.30
C GLY A 124 -4.20 -3.07 -18.20
N PHE A 125 -4.60 -1.82 -18.03
CA PHE A 125 -5.51 -1.41 -16.96
C PHE A 125 -6.87 -2.15 -17.03
N GLY A 126 -7.27 -2.74 -15.90
CA GLY A 126 -8.53 -3.49 -15.77
C GLY A 126 -8.50 -4.93 -16.29
N GLN A 127 -7.40 -5.37 -16.92
CA GLN A 127 -7.22 -6.73 -17.44
C GLN A 127 -6.21 -7.55 -16.63
N ASN A 128 -5.66 -6.98 -15.59
CA ASN A 128 -4.65 -7.63 -14.76
C ASN A 128 -5.26 -8.77 -13.92
N ILE A 129 -4.65 -9.95 -13.97
CA ILE A 129 -5.06 -11.14 -13.18
C ILE A 129 -4.59 -11.00 -11.72
N PHE A 130 -3.40 -10.45 -11.53
CA PHE A 130 -2.82 -10.20 -10.21
C PHE A 130 -2.84 -8.70 -9.90
N ASN A 131 -2.88 -8.36 -8.61
CA ASN A 131 -2.57 -7.00 -8.19
C ASN A 131 -1.07 -6.75 -8.41
N PRO A 132 -0.68 -5.85 -9.33
CA PRO A 132 0.75 -5.66 -9.66
C PRO A 132 1.57 -5.15 -8.47
N ALA A 133 0.98 -4.35 -7.59
CA ALA A 133 1.71 -3.87 -6.40
C ALA A 133 1.96 -5.01 -5.41
N ALA A 134 0.96 -5.86 -5.14
CA ALA A 134 1.14 -7.03 -4.28
C ALA A 134 2.14 -8.04 -4.89
N PHE A 135 2.15 -8.17 -6.22
CA PHE A 135 3.13 -9.01 -6.92
C PHE A 135 4.56 -8.48 -6.77
N ALA A 136 4.75 -7.14 -6.87
CA ALA A 136 6.04 -6.51 -6.61
C ALA A 136 6.54 -6.78 -5.18
N GLU A 137 5.67 -6.60 -4.18
CA GLU A 137 6.01 -6.84 -2.78
C GLU A 137 6.37 -8.30 -2.52
N ALA A 138 5.58 -9.24 -3.04
CA ALA A 138 5.88 -10.67 -2.93
C ALA A 138 7.25 -10.99 -3.54
N MET A 139 7.61 -10.36 -4.66
CA MET A 139 8.91 -10.51 -5.30
C MET A 139 10.04 -9.91 -4.45
N ILE A 140 9.84 -8.72 -3.85
CA ILE A 140 10.81 -8.10 -2.94
C ILE A 140 11.05 -9.01 -1.73
N MET A 141 10.00 -9.51 -1.11
CA MET A 141 10.10 -10.37 0.07
C MET A 141 10.77 -11.70 -0.21
N ASN A 142 10.54 -12.31 -1.36
CA ASN A 142 11.06 -13.65 -1.67
C ASN A 142 12.43 -13.60 -2.39
N SER A 143 12.59 -12.71 -3.37
CA SER A 143 13.80 -12.70 -4.22
C SER A 143 14.85 -11.69 -3.77
N PHE A 144 14.43 -10.64 -3.06
CA PHE A 144 15.30 -9.54 -2.61
C PHE A 144 15.33 -9.37 -1.09
N SER A 145 14.97 -10.39 -0.34
CA SER A 145 14.92 -10.34 1.14
C SER A 145 16.25 -9.94 1.78
N ALA A 146 17.38 -10.33 1.17
CA ALA A 146 18.73 -9.94 1.59
C ALA A 146 19.16 -8.55 1.07
N SER A 147 18.38 -7.93 0.20
CA SER A 147 18.66 -6.62 -0.41
C SER A 147 18.23 -5.49 0.51
N VAL A 148 18.84 -5.43 1.69
CA VAL A 148 18.59 -4.41 2.70
C VAL A 148 19.68 -3.35 2.62
N ALA A 149 19.29 -2.07 2.67
CA ALA A 149 20.25 -0.99 2.80
C ALA A 149 20.89 -1.07 4.20
N ALA A 150 22.21 -1.28 4.23
CA ALA A 150 22.96 -1.49 5.47
C ALA A 150 22.90 -0.29 6.43
N ASP A 151 22.64 0.90 5.90
CA ASP A 151 22.69 2.17 6.65
C ASP A 151 21.42 2.45 7.46
N ILE A 152 20.36 1.64 7.30
CA ILE A 152 19.07 1.88 7.97
C ILE A 152 18.71 0.67 8.82
N GLN A 153 18.92 0.80 10.13
CA GLN A 153 18.42 -0.18 11.08
C GLN A 153 16.93 0.02 11.27
N THR A 154 16.16 -1.01 10.94
CA THR A 154 14.72 -1.03 11.18
C THR A 154 14.42 -1.82 12.44
N GLY A 155 13.57 -1.29 13.32
CA GLY A 155 13.04 -2.00 14.48
C GLY A 155 12.08 -3.12 14.07
N ALA A 156 11.69 -3.94 15.03
CA ALA A 156 10.68 -4.97 14.82
C ALA A 156 9.30 -4.34 14.71
N THR A 157 8.44 -4.90 13.87
CA THR A 157 7.02 -4.56 13.84
C THR A 157 6.33 -5.17 15.06
N PRO A 158 5.19 -4.62 15.55
CA PRO A 158 4.43 -5.23 16.66
C PRO A 158 4.14 -6.71 16.46
N LEU A 159 3.72 -7.10 15.26
CA LEU A 159 3.49 -8.51 14.90
C LEU A 159 4.76 -9.36 14.90
N ALA A 160 5.91 -8.80 14.56
CA ALA A 160 7.18 -9.52 14.62
C ALA A 160 7.61 -9.77 16.06
N VAL A 161 7.34 -8.83 16.97
CA VAL A 161 7.56 -9.01 18.40
C VAL A 161 6.59 -10.04 18.97
N LEU A 162 5.29 -9.97 18.65
CA LEU A 162 4.33 -11.01 19.04
C LEU A 162 4.76 -12.41 18.59
N LYS A 163 5.28 -12.51 17.36
CA LYS A 163 5.81 -13.79 16.84
C LYS A 163 6.94 -14.34 17.69
N SER A 164 7.84 -13.51 18.22
CA SER A 164 8.95 -13.96 19.09
C SER A 164 8.47 -14.52 20.42
N TYR A 165 7.30 -14.11 20.90
CA TYR A 165 6.63 -14.66 22.08
C TYR A 165 5.71 -15.85 21.79
N GLY A 166 5.64 -16.35 20.56
CA GLY A 166 4.86 -17.52 20.18
C GLY A 166 3.47 -17.25 19.58
N TRP A 167 3.23 -16.03 19.05
CA TRP A 167 1.99 -15.53 18.40
C TRP A 167 0.82 -15.28 19.35
N VAL A 168 0.60 -16.12 20.34
CA VAL A 168 -0.46 -15.93 21.33
C VAL A 168 0.21 -15.63 22.66
N VAL A 169 0.00 -14.41 23.10
CA VAL A 169 0.70 -13.83 24.26
C VAL A 169 -0.34 -13.60 25.36
N GLU A 170 -0.12 -14.18 26.52
CA GLU A 170 -0.98 -14.00 27.69
C GLU A 170 -0.75 -12.62 28.35
N GLY A 171 -1.77 -12.11 29.03
CA GLY A 171 -1.91 -10.78 29.60
C GLY A 171 -0.65 -9.97 29.95
N SER A 172 0.25 -10.47 30.83
CA SER A 172 1.42 -9.71 31.25
C SER A 172 2.46 -9.52 30.12
N ALA A 173 2.69 -10.55 29.32
CA ALA A 173 3.63 -10.46 28.21
C ALA A 173 3.08 -9.60 27.04
N LEU A 174 1.74 -9.53 26.87
CA LEU A 174 1.12 -8.61 25.92
C LEU A 174 1.36 -7.14 26.35
N HIS A 175 1.26 -6.83 27.64
CA HIS A 175 1.56 -5.50 28.17
C HIS A 175 3.04 -5.12 27.95
N GLU A 176 3.99 -6.05 28.14
CA GLU A 176 5.40 -5.81 27.82
C GLU A 176 5.63 -5.48 26.35
N VAL A 177 4.91 -6.15 25.44
CA VAL A 177 4.95 -5.85 24.01
C VAL A 177 4.34 -4.47 23.72
N LEU A 178 3.19 -4.15 24.33
CA LEU A 178 2.54 -2.86 24.15
C LEU A 178 3.39 -1.70 24.69
N ASP A 179 4.03 -1.89 25.83
CA ASP A 179 4.90 -0.85 26.45
C ASP A 179 6.10 -0.49 25.57
N GLN A 180 6.65 -1.45 24.81
CA GLN A 180 7.71 -1.19 23.83
C GLN A 180 7.30 -0.21 22.73
N PHE A 181 5.99 -0.14 22.41
CA PHE A 181 5.44 0.73 21.38
C PHE A 181 4.66 1.93 21.93
N GLY A 182 4.76 2.20 23.23
CA GLY A 182 4.03 3.30 23.87
C GLY A 182 2.55 3.04 24.05
N ASN A 183 2.20 1.79 24.32
CA ASN A 183 0.82 1.31 24.46
C ASN A 183 0.00 1.41 23.16
N LEU A 184 -1.29 1.15 23.23
CA LEU A 184 -2.23 1.27 22.11
C LEU A 184 -2.25 2.69 21.52
N SER A 185 -2.06 3.71 22.34
CA SER A 185 -1.98 5.11 21.88
C SER A 185 -0.74 5.34 21.02
N GLY A 186 0.42 4.84 21.42
CA GLY A 186 1.64 4.92 20.64
C GLY A 186 1.53 4.22 19.29
N MET A 187 0.89 3.06 19.25
CA MET A 187 0.60 2.35 17.99
C MET A 187 -0.34 3.14 17.09
N PHE A 188 -1.36 3.78 17.64
CA PHE A 188 -2.31 4.59 16.87
C PHE A 188 -1.67 5.82 16.23
N PHE A 189 -0.74 6.46 16.92
CA PHE A 189 0.00 7.63 16.42
C PHE A 189 1.27 7.29 15.62
N GLY A 190 1.63 6.01 15.52
CA GLY A 190 2.73 5.56 14.68
C GLY A 190 4.07 5.43 15.39
N ASN A 191 4.10 5.15 16.69
CA ASN A 191 5.35 4.93 17.45
C ASN A 191 5.93 3.53 17.22
N TYR A 192 5.87 3.03 15.99
CA TYR A 192 6.41 1.73 15.60
C TYR A 192 6.88 1.74 14.15
N GLN A 193 7.76 0.82 13.83
CA GLN A 193 8.20 0.62 12.45
C GLN A 193 7.28 -0.36 11.71
N SER A 194 6.87 0.05 10.52
CA SER A 194 6.03 -0.72 9.63
C SER A 194 6.51 -0.55 8.19
N VAL A 195 5.68 -0.93 7.22
CA VAL A 195 5.85 -0.51 5.83
C VAL A 195 5.74 1.02 5.73
N ILE A 196 6.33 1.61 4.70
CA ILE A 196 6.42 3.07 4.57
C ILE A 196 5.05 3.75 4.75
N GLY A 197 4.02 3.26 4.07
CA GLY A 197 2.66 3.81 4.16
C GLY A 197 1.92 3.47 5.45
N GLY A 198 2.38 2.47 6.21
CA GLY A 198 1.75 2.00 7.45
C GLY A 198 2.26 2.67 8.73
N SER A 199 3.06 3.71 8.63
CA SER A 199 3.72 4.35 9.77
C SER A 199 2.78 5.09 10.74
N CYS A 200 1.56 5.42 10.32
CA CYS A 200 0.60 6.10 11.18
C CYS A 200 -0.83 5.61 10.89
N ALA A 201 -1.41 4.86 11.84
CA ALA A 201 -2.77 4.31 11.70
C ALA A 201 -3.83 5.41 11.58
N LEU A 202 -3.71 6.49 12.36
CA LEU A 202 -4.61 7.63 12.30
C LEU A 202 -4.69 8.24 10.91
N LEU A 203 -3.54 8.45 10.25
CA LEU A 203 -3.49 9.00 8.90
C LEU A 203 -4.22 8.09 7.89
N LEU A 204 -3.98 6.78 7.98
CA LEU A 204 -4.64 5.81 7.10
C LEU A 204 -6.15 5.80 7.29
N ILE A 205 -6.62 5.89 8.52
CA ILE A 205 -8.06 5.98 8.85
C ILE A 205 -8.66 7.25 8.25
N LEU A 206 -8.00 8.40 8.40
CA LEU A 206 -8.48 9.68 7.83
C LEU A 206 -8.56 9.61 6.30
N VAL A 207 -7.54 9.04 5.64
CA VAL A 207 -7.52 8.85 4.19
C VAL A 207 -8.62 7.86 3.77
N ALA A 208 -8.81 6.76 4.50
CA ALA A 208 -9.89 5.80 4.22
C ALA A 208 -11.27 6.45 4.34
N VAL A 209 -11.53 7.24 5.40
CA VAL A 209 -12.77 8.00 5.58
C VAL A 209 -12.98 8.97 4.42
N TYR A 210 -11.95 9.69 3.99
CA TYR A 210 -12.02 10.57 2.83
C TYR A 210 -12.43 9.81 1.55
N LEU A 211 -11.76 8.70 1.25
CA LEU A 211 -12.02 7.90 0.04
C LEU A 211 -13.42 7.26 0.06
N ILE A 212 -13.91 6.86 1.24
CA ILE A 212 -15.28 6.36 1.43
C ILE A 212 -16.30 7.49 1.23
N ALA A 213 -16.08 8.66 1.83
CA ALA A 213 -16.96 9.82 1.67
C ALA A 213 -17.05 10.27 0.21
N ARG A 214 -15.96 10.16 -0.55
CA ARG A 214 -15.92 10.42 -1.99
C ARG A 214 -16.47 9.27 -2.84
N ARG A 215 -16.89 8.16 -2.21
CA ARG A 215 -17.40 6.94 -2.87
C ARG A 215 -16.40 6.31 -3.86
N ILE A 216 -15.12 6.44 -3.58
CA ILE A 216 -14.04 5.80 -4.35
C ILE A 216 -13.86 4.36 -3.90
N ILE A 217 -13.99 4.13 -2.58
CA ILE A 217 -13.93 2.80 -1.96
C ILE A 217 -15.30 2.48 -1.35
N ASP A 218 -15.75 1.24 -1.54
CA ASP A 218 -16.94 0.75 -0.86
C ASP A 218 -16.59 0.43 0.61
N TYR A 219 -17.23 1.15 1.53
CA TYR A 219 -17.04 0.96 2.98
C TYR A 219 -17.31 -0.48 3.43
N ARG A 220 -18.20 -1.19 2.74
CA ARG A 220 -18.57 -2.57 3.07
C ARG A 220 -17.35 -3.50 3.01
N LEU A 221 -16.53 -3.37 1.97
CA LEU A 221 -15.32 -4.18 1.80
C LEU A 221 -14.32 -3.90 2.92
N THR A 222 -14.04 -2.61 3.19
CA THR A 222 -13.10 -2.19 4.22
C THR A 222 -13.54 -2.63 5.61
N VAL A 223 -14.81 -2.34 5.98
CA VAL A 223 -15.35 -2.69 7.30
C VAL A 223 -15.42 -4.20 7.48
N THR A 224 -15.88 -4.96 6.47
CA THR A 224 -15.96 -6.42 6.56
C THR A 224 -14.57 -7.03 6.75
N TYR A 225 -13.55 -6.54 6.04
CA TYR A 225 -12.18 -7.06 6.19
C TYR A 225 -11.65 -6.82 7.60
N ILE A 226 -11.71 -5.57 8.09
CA ILE A 226 -11.25 -5.20 9.44
C ILE A 226 -12.00 -5.99 10.51
N LEU A 227 -13.34 -6.05 10.39
CA LEU A 227 -14.18 -6.78 11.33
C LEU A 227 -13.87 -8.28 11.34
N THR A 228 -13.61 -8.89 10.19
CA THR A 228 -13.24 -10.30 10.10
C THR A 228 -11.92 -10.56 10.81
N VAL A 229 -10.88 -9.75 10.57
CA VAL A 229 -9.59 -9.88 11.27
C VAL A 229 -9.79 -9.72 12.78
N PHE A 230 -10.54 -8.72 13.21
CA PHE A 230 -10.85 -8.47 14.61
C PHE A 230 -11.55 -9.67 15.27
N VAL A 231 -12.62 -10.18 14.66
CA VAL A 231 -13.40 -11.30 15.20
C VAL A 231 -12.55 -12.59 15.28
N VAL A 232 -11.77 -12.89 14.24
CA VAL A 232 -10.88 -14.06 14.25
C VAL A 232 -9.83 -13.92 15.34
N SER A 233 -9.18 -12.76 15.45
CA SER A 233 -8.19 -12.51 16.51
C SER A 233 -8.80 -12.55 17.90
N LEU A 234 -10.04 -12.07 18.06
CA LEU A 234 -10.77 -12.14 19.34
C LEU A 234 -11.06 -13.60 19.71
N ILE A 235 -11.53 -14.42 18.78
CA ILE A 235 -11.78 -15.84 19.02
C ILE A 235 -10.48 -16.55 19.45
N VAL A 236 -9.39 -16.33 18.74
CA VAL A 236 -8.07 -16.88 19.08
C VAL A 236 -7.63 -16.40 20.46
N GLY A 237 -7.73 -15.10 20.74
CA GLY A 237 -7.38 -14.51 22.02
C GLY A 237 -8.19 -15.10 23.20
N LEU A 238 -9.50 -15.31 23.00
CA LEU A 238 -10.37 -15.88 24.03
C LEU A 238 -10.05 -17.35 24.30
N ILE A 239 -9.76 -18.15 23.25
CA ILE A 239 -9.39 -19.57 23.39
C ILE A 239 -8.09 -19.72 24.20
N HIS A 240 -7.15 -18.81 24.01
CA HIS A 240 -5.82 -18.87 24.63
C HIS A 240 -5.65 -17.95 25.85
N GLY A 241 -6.74 -17.31 26.33
CA GLY A 241 -6.70 -16.45 27.52
C GLY A 241 -6.04 -15.06 27.32
N ALA A 242 -5.71 -14.68 26.09
CA ALA A 242 -5.02 -13.42 25.78
C ALA A 242 -5.94 -12.16 25.76
N GLY A 243 -7.25 -12.34 25.90
CA GLY A 243 -8.21 -11.26 26.07
C GLY A 243 -8.49 -10.38 24.86
N PHE A 244 -9.22 -9.27 25.11
CA PHE A 244 -9.67 -8.33 24.06
C PHE A 244 -8.54 -7.48 23.48
N GLU A 245 -7.54 -7.14 24.26
CA GLU A 245 -6.40 -6.31 23.83
C GLU A 245 -5.59 -7.00 22.72
N TYR A 246 -5.46 -8.33 22.78
CA TYR A 246 -4.84 -9.13 21.72
C TYR A 246 -5.53 -8.93 20.36
N ALA A 247 -6.86 -8.86 20.34
CA ALA A 247 -7.61 -8.63 19.12
C ALA A 247 -7.33 -7.26 18.51
N ILE A 248 -7.19 -6.22 19.35
CA ILE A 248 -6.91 -4.86 18.88
C ILE A 248 -5.50 -4.75 18.28
N VAL A 249 -4.51 -5.40 18.88
CA VAL A 249 -3.12 -5.35 18.40
C VAL A 249 -2.95 -6.01 17.03
N ASN A 250 -3.82 -6.97 16.69
CA ASN A 250 -3.77 -7.71 15.42
C ASN A 250 -4.56 -7.03 14.27
N VAL A 251 -5.31 -5.96 14.53
CA VAL A 251 -6.10 -5.22 13.55
C VAL A 251 -5.39 -3.96 13.07
#